data_22b693f5385ea325db295d9f044edfb6
#
_entry.id   22b693f5385ea325db295d9f044edfb6
#
_cell.length_a   1.000
_cell.length_b   1.000
_cell.length_c   1.000
_cell.angle_alpha   90.00
_cell.angle_beta   90.00
_cell.angle_gamma   90.00
#
_symmetry.space_group_name_H-M   'P 1'
#
loop_
_entity.id
_entity.type
_entity.pdbx_description
1 polymer ?
#
loop_
_entity_poly.entity_id
_entity_poly.type
_entity_poly.pdbx_seq_one_letter_code
_entity_poly.pdbx_strand_id
1 'polypeptide(L)'
;MGKLQEIPGVGKNIEQDLINIGIREISDLKGKKPEELYLQDCLYKGFQEDKCQLYVFRLAVYFAEHETHEAEKLKWWYWKDTPYPPPKEGETNES
;
A
#
# COMPACT_ATOMS: atom_id res chain seq x y z
N MET A 1 3.24 18.24 -2.74
CA MET A 1 2.55 17.93 -3.91
C MET A 1 3.19 16.82 -4.64
N GLY A 2 2.48 15.84 -4.97
CA GLY A 2 2.98 14.75 -5.77
C GLY A 2 3.99 13.85 -5.12
N LYS A 3 4.20 13.98 -3.82
CA LYS A 3 5.14 13.09 -3.16
C LYS A 3 4.66 11.65 -3.15
N LEU A 4 3.36 11.45 -3.09
CA LEU A 4 2.83 10.10 -3.16
C LEU A 4 3.16 9.43 -4.48
N GLN A 5 3.31 10.21 -5.53
CA GLN A 5 3.63 9.66 -6.83
C GLN A 5 5.09 9.20 -6.93
N GLU A 6 5.91 9.52 -5.93
CA GLU A 6 7.26 8.97 -5.88
C GLU A 6 7.23 7.47 -5.60
N ILE A 7 6.15 6.99 -5.05
CA ILE A 7 6.01 5.56 -4.79
C ILE A 7 5.75 4.86 -6.11
N PRO A 8 6.57 3.86 -6.48
CA PRO A 8 6.32 3.13 -7.70
C PRO A 8 4.91 2.55 -7.72
N GLY A 9 4.24 2.67 -8.83
CA GLY A 9 2.88 2.18 -8.96
C GLY A 9 1.80 3.17 -8.58
N VAL A 10 2.17 4.27 -7.94
CA VAL A 10 1.19 5.28 -7.55
C VAL A 10 1.20 6.40 -8.58
N GLY A 11 0.18 6.43 -9.41
CA GLY A 11 -0.02 7.51 -10.36
C GLY A 11 -1.00 8.52 -9.81
N LYS A 12 -1.45 9.41 -10.69
CA LYS A 12 -2.37 10.45 -10.29
C LYS A 12 -3.65 9.91 -9.68
N ASN A 13 -4.19 8.84 -10.27
CA ASN A 13 -5.46 8.31 -9.81
C ASN A 13 -5.33 7.69 -8.44
N ILE A 14 -4.27 6.94 -8.21
CA ILE A 14 -4.10 6.30 -6.91
C ILE A 14 -3.73 7.33 -5.86
N GLU A 15 -2.96 8.33 -6.25
CA GLU A 15 -2.69 9.42 -5.33
C GLU A 15 -3.99 10.07 -4.87
N GLN A 16 -4.90 10.32 -5.80
CA GLN A 16 -6.18 10.91 -5.43
C GLN A 16 -6.97 9.98 -4.52
N ASP A 17 -6.93 8.68 -4.78
CA ASP A 17 -7.61 7.72 -3.95
C ASP A 17 -7.09 7.77 -2.51
N LEU A 18 -5.78 7.89 -2.37
CA LEU A 18 -5.19 7.99 -1.04
C LEU A 18 -5.58 9.29 -0.34
N ILE A 19 -5.58 10.38 -1.08
CA ILE A 19 -5.98 11.67 -0.51
C ILE A 19 -7.41 11.60 -0.02
N ASN A 20 -8.28 10.93 -0.76
CA ASN A 20 -9.68 10.81 -0.40
C ASN A 20 -9.89 10.12 0.94
N ILE A 21 -8.96 9.27 1.34
CA ILE A 21 -9.08 8.55 2.61
C ILE A 21 -8.12 9.10 3.67
N GLY A 22 -7.58 10.30 3.43
CA GLY A 22 -6.81 10.98 4.46
C GLY A 22 -5.31 10.85 4.36
N ILE A 23 -4.79 10.20 3.32
CA ILE A 23 -3.36 10.02 3.14
C ILE A 23 -2.89 11.09 2.17
N ARG A 24 -2.15 12.05 2.66
CA ARG A 24 -1.70 13.17 1.84
C ARG A 24 -0.20 13.16 1.61
N GLU A 25 0.56 12.51 2.47
CA GLU A 25 2.00 12.45 2.37
C GLU A 25 2.44 11.02 2.60
N ILE A 26 3.66 10.74 2.16
CA ILE A 26 4.21 9.40 2.34
C ILE A 26 4.24 9.04 3.82
N SER A 27 4.57 10.00 4.68
CA SER A 27 4.64 9.72 6.12
C SER A 27 3.29 9.33 6.71
N ASP A 28 2.19 9.72 6.06
CA ASP A 28 0.88 9.33 6.56
C ASP A 28 0.62 7.84 6.38
N LEU A 29 1.40 7.18 5.55
CA LEU A 29 1.25 5.74 5.33
C LEU A 29 1.90 4.91 6.42
N LYS A 30 2.80 5.51 7.20
CA LYS A 30 3.50 4.76 8.22
C LYS A 30 2.53 4.27 9.28
N GLY A 31 2.63 3.01 9.61
CA GLY A 31 1.76 2.41 10.61
C GLY A 31 0.39 2.03 10.10
N LYS A 32 0.10 2.29 8.84
CA LYS A 32 -1.21 1.94 8.28
C LYS A 32 -1.20 0.50 7.80
N LYS A 33 -2.38 -0.09 7.79
CA LYS A 33 -2.54 -1.44 7.28
C LYS A 33 -3.12 -1.37 5.88
N PRO A 34 -2.45 -1.96 4.90
CA PRO A 34 -2.93 -1.85 3.52
C PRO A 34 -4.36 -2.33 3.34
N GLU A 35 -4.75 -3.38 4.06
CA GLU A 35 -6.11 -3.88 3.94
C GLU A 35 -7.13 -2.88 4.43
N GLU A 36 -6.79 -2.13 5.47
CA GLU A 36 -7.70 -1.11 5.96
C GLU A 36 -7.80 0.05 4.98
N LEU A 37 -6.67 0.42 4.39
CA LEU A 37 -6.69 1.47 3.38
C LEU A 37 -7.54 1.06 2.19
N TYR A 38 -7.40 -0.19 1.78
CA TYR A 38 -8.18 -0.72 0.66
C TYR A 38 -9.67 -0.68 0.99
N LEU A 39 -10.03 -1.11 2.20
CA LEU A 39 -11.41 -1.10 2.61
C LEU A 39 -11.98 0.32 2.65
N GLN A 40 -11.22 1.24 3.20
CA GLN A 40 -11.68 2.63 3.26
C GLN A 40 -11.88 3.20 1.87
N ASP A 41 -10.99 2.85 0.94
CA ASP A 41 -11.12 3.33 -0.43
C ASP A 41 -12.37 2.75 -1.08
N CYS A 42 -12.64 1.47 -0.86
CA CYS A 42 -13.85 0.84 -1.38
C CYS A 42 -15.09 1.50 -0.80
N LEU A 43 -15.08 1.78 0.49
CA LEU A 43 -16.22 2.42 1.13
C LEU A 43 -16.43 3.84 0.61
N TYR A 44 -15.34 4.55 0.39
CA TYR A 44 -15.43 5.91 -0.12
C TYR A 44 -16.08 5.93 -1.50
N LYS A 45 -15.70 4.97 -2.33
CA LYS A 45 -16.19 4.94 -3.71
C LYS A 45 -17.54 4.24 -3.83
N GLY A 46 -17.92 3.47 -2.84
CA GLY A 46 -19.21 2.79 -2.86
C GLY A 46 -19.22 1.48 -3.62
N PHE A 47 -18.05 0.95 -3.96
CA PHE A 47 -17.97 -0.37 -4.59
C PHE A 47 -16.62 -0.98 -4.29
N GLN A 48 -16.51 -2.29 -4.52
CA GLN A 48 -15.28 -2.99 -4.26
C GLN A 48 -14.30 -2.75 -5.41
N GLU A 49 -13.14 -2.21 -5.07
CA GLU A 49 -12.10 -1.95 -6.04
C GLU A 49 -11.43 -3.23 -6.48
N ASP A 50 -10.73 -3.15 -7.60
CA ASP A 50 -9.87 -4.22 -8.04
C ASP A 50 -8.81 -4.49 -6.98
N LYS A 51 -8.45 -5.75 -6.80
CA LYS A 51 -7.44 -6.09 -5.81
C LYS A 51 -6.06 -5.56 -6.14
N CYS A 52 -5.82 -5.20 -7.38
CA CYS A 52 -4.57 -4.53 -7.72
C CYS A 52 -4.37 -3.27 -6.88
N GLN A 53 -5.45 -2.61 -6.53
CA GLN A 53 -5.40 -1.44 -5.67
C GLN A 53 -4.81 -1.82 -4.31
N LEU A 54 -5.23 -2.96 -3.76
CA LEU A 54 -4.68 -3.44 -2.49
C LEU A 54 -3.18 -3.69 -2.61
N TYR A 55 -2.76 -4.29 -3.71
CA TYR A 55 -1.34 -4.61 -3.88
C TYR A 55 -0.51 -3.34 -3.94
N VAL A 56 -1.02 -2.32 -4.62
CA VAL A 56 -0.32 -1.04 -4.66
C VAL A 56 -0.29 -0.41 -3.27
N PHE A 57 -1.35 -0.56 -2.49
CA PHE A 57 -1.35 -0.04 -1.14
C PHE A 57 -0.31 -0.76 -0.27
N ARG A 58 -0.15 -2.07 -0.46
CA ARG A 58 0.91 -2.79 0.26
C ARG A 58 2.28 -2.23 -0.09
N LEU A 59 2.51 -1.99 -1.37
CA LEU A 59 3.76 -1.38 -1.81
C LEU A 59 3.93 -0.01 -1.19
N ALA A 60 2.86 0.77 -1.15
CA ALA A 60 2.94 2.13 -0.64
C ALA A 60 3.33 2.16 0.82
N VAL A 61 2.74 1.29 1.64
CA VAL A 61 3.08 1.25 3.06
C VAL A 61 4.52 0.76 3.24
N TYR A 62 4.92 -0.25 2.48
CA TYR A 62 6.29 -0.72 2.52
C TYR A 62 7.26 0.41 2.19
N PHE A 63 6.95 1.16 1.13
CA PHE A 63 7.81 2.26 0.70
C PHE A 63 7.94 3.30 1.81
N ALA A 64 6.84 3.59 2.47
CA ALA A 64 6.83 4.63 3.50
C ALA A 64 7.59 4.22 4.75
N GLU A 65 7.58 2.93 5.07
CA GLU A 65 8.15 2.48 6.33
C GLU A 65 9.62 2.10 6.24
N HIS A 66 10.20 2.13 5.05
CA HIS A 66 11.61 1.77 4.88
C HIS A 66 12.31 2.86 4.12
N GLU A 67 13.54 3.17 4.54
CA GLU A 67 14.32 4.19 3.84
C GLU A 67 15.00 3.63 2.61
N THR A 68 15.35 2.35 2.65
CA THR A 68 15.94 1.69 1.50
C THR A 68 14.98 0.63 1.02
N HIS A 69 14.98 0.38 -0.28
CA HIS A 69 14.00 -0.51 -0.87
C HIS A 69 14.66 -1.49 -1.81
N GLU A 70 14.19 -2.74 -1.74
CA GLU A 70 14.65 -3.75 -2.69
C GLU A 70 13.90 -3.56 -3.99
N ALA A 71 14.62 -3.69 -5.09
CA ALA A 71 14.03 -3.43 -6.40
C ALA A 71 12.81 -4.30 -6.67
N GLU A 72 12.86 -5.55 -6.24
CA GLU A 72 11.74 -6.45 -6.44
C GLU A 72 10.49 -6.00 -5.72
N LYS A 73 10.68 -5.43 -4.53
CA LYS A 73 9.57 -5.03 -3.71
C LYS A 73 8.96 -3.71 -4.14
N LEU A 74 9.56 -3.06 -5.12
CA LEU A 74 9.00 -1.86 -5.70
C LEU A 74 8.05 -2.14 -6.85
N LYS A 75 7.84 -3.40 -7.14
CA LYS A 75 6.89 -3.80 -8.17
C LYS A 75 5.59 -4.20 -7.50
N TRP A 76 4.48 -3.60 -7.97
CA TRP A 76 3.22 -3.83 -7.29
C TRP A 76 2.82 -5.30 -7.32
N TRP A 77 3.18 -6.03 -8.37
CA TRP A 77 2.79 -7.44 -8.48
C TRP A 77 3.54 -8.34 -7.51
N TYR A 78 4.66 -7.85 -6.94
CA TYR A 78 5.33 -8.59 -5.89
C TYR A 78 4.38 -8.81 -4.71
N TRP A 79 3.51 -7.82 -4.47
CA TRP A 79 2.63 -7.85 -3.32
C TRP A 79 1.32 -8.59 -3.58
N LYS A 80 1.17 -9.13 -4.76
CA LYS A 80 -0.02 -9.89 -5.10
C LYS A 80 -0.18 -11.08 -4.16
N ASP A 81 0.91 -11.78 -3.90
CA ASP A 81 0.88 -12.96 -3.05
C ASP A 81 1.61 -12.77 -1.73
N THR A 82 2.00 -11.55 -1.44
CA THR A 82 2.80 -11.25 -0.25
C THR A 82 2.08 -10.20 0.57
N PRO A 83 1.58 -10.55 1.76
CA PRO A 83 0.93 -9.54 2.60
C PRO A 83 1.94 -8.58 3.18
N TYR A 84 1.49 -7.44 3.61
CA TYR A 84 2.32 -6.50 4.32
C TYR A 84 1.70 -6.20 5.68
N PRO A 85 2.45 -6.31 6.76
CA PRO A 85 3.86 -6.71 6.78
C PRO A 85 4.01 -8.19 6.47
N PRO A 86 5.14 -8.57 5.85
CA PRO A 86 5.34 -9.99 5.58
C PRO A 86 5.51 -10.74 6.88
N PRO A 87 5.12 -12.02 6.90
CA PRO A 87 5.28 -12.80 8.13
C PRO A 87 6.75 -12.91 8.49
N LYS A 88 7.03 -12.82 9.77
CA LYS A 88 8.38 -12.99 10.22
C LYS A 88 8.77 -14.45 10.16
N GLU A 89 10.06 -14.65 9.96
CA GLU A 89 10.55 -15.99 9.93
C GLU A 89 10.27 -16.66 11.27
N GLY A 90 9.68 -17.82 11.23
CA GLY A 90 9.35 -18.55 12.44
C GLY A 90 7.96 -18.28 12.97
N GLU A 91 7.34 -17.19 12.57
CA GLU A 91 6.00 -16.89 13.05
C GLU A 91 4.95 -17.69 12.34
N THR A 92 5.20 -17.97 11.09
CA THR A 92 4.19 -18.64 10.29
C THR A 92 3.88 -20.01 10.82
N ASN A 93 4.77 -20.56 11.61
CA ASN A 93 4.57 -21.89 12.11
C ASN A 93 3.71 -21.97 13.32
N GLU A 94 3.44 -20.84 13.84
CA GLU A 94 2.70 -20.80 15.06
C GLU A 94 1.29 -21.17 14.90
N SER A 95 0.78 -21.04 13.76
CA SER A 95 -0.64 -21.28 13.58
C SER A 95 -1.06 -22.68 13.80
#